data_cc6a1b442a449f2da895385e8637b37a
#
_entry.id   cc6a1b442a449f2da895385e8637b37a
#
_cell.length_a   1.000
_cell.length_b   1.000
_cell.length_c   1.000
_cell.angle_alpha   90.00
_cell.angle_beta   90.00
_cell.angle_gamma   90.00
#
_symmetry.space_group_name_H-M   'P 1'
#
loop_
_entity.id
_entity.type
_entity.pdbx_description
1 polymer ?
#
loop_
_entity_poly.entity_id
_entity_poly.type
_entity_poly.pdbx_seq_one_letter_code
_entity_poly.pdbx_strand_id
1 'polypeptide(L)'
;RLKLVDSSTPSRRVHEGTTVELSRRVQAIKPSPTLAVTARAAALKATGRDIIGLGAGEPDFDTPQHIKDAAIAAINAGFTKYTAVDGTPSLKAAIIAKFKRDNGLDYTPKQILVSCGGKQSFFNLVQAVINPGDEVIIPAPYWVSYPDIVILADGKPVIVEAGIEQGFKITPAQLEAAITPKT
;
A
#
# COMPACT_ATOMS: atom_id res chain seq x y z
N ARG A 1 -23.41 2.27 17.90
CA ARG A 1 -23.22 1.35 16.76
C ARG A 1 -23.53 2.12 15.48
N LEU A 2 -22.51 2.39 14.67
CA LEU A 2 -22.67 2.92 13.31
C LEU A 2 -23.35 1.86 12.42
N LYS A 3 -24.48 2.23 11.80
CA LYS A 3 -25.08 1.39 10.72
C LYS A 3 -24.60 1.95 9.37
N LEU A 4 -24.00 1.10 8.56
CA LEU A 4 -23.69 1.38 7.16
C LEU A 4 -24.97 1.22 6.34
N VAL A 5 -25.28 2.16 5.47
CA VAL A 5 -26.49 2.14 4.62
C VAL A 5 -26.15 1.63 3.25
N ASP A 6 -27.10 0.87 2.67
CA ASP A 6 -27.07 0.33 1.31
C ASP A 6 -27.12 1.46 0.26
N SER A 7 -26.32 1.32 -0.80
CA SER A 7 -25.91 2.34 -1.76
C SER A 7 -26.95 2.74 -2.83
N SER A 8 -28.23 2.42 -2.66
CA SER A 8 -29.23 2.58 -3.74
C SER A 8 -30.04 3.89 -3.71
N THR A 9 -29.78 4.82 -2.78
CA THR A 9 -30.52 6.09 -2.72
C THR A 9 -29.63 7.27 -2.40
N PRO A 10 -29.68 8.40 -3.15
CA PRO A 10 -28.96 9.62 -2.78
C PRO A 10 -29.64 10.29 -1.59
N SER A 11 -29.13 10.07 -0.39
CA SER A 11 -29.66 10.75 0.80
C SER A 11 -28.86 12.00 1.17
N ARG A 12 -29.58 13.08 1.45
CA ARG A 12 -29.05 14.31 2.06
C ARG A 12 -28.50 14.02 3.46
N ARG A 13 -27.41 14.66 3.82
CA ARG A 13 -26.87 14.66 5.19
C ARG A 13 -27.94 15.17 6.16
N VAL A 14 -28.37 14.35 7.08
CA VAL A 14 -29.33 14.70 8.13
C VAL A 14 -28.64 14.53 9.49
N HIS A 15 -28.65 15.59 10.27
CA HIS A 15 -28.29 15.58 11.69
C HIS A 15 -29.45 14.96 12.47
N GLU A 16 -29.39 13.70 12.77
CA GLU A 16 -30.00 12.96 13.88
C GLU A 16 -30.09 11.47 13.51
N GLY A 17 -29.28 10.65 14.21
CA GLY A 17 -29.36 9.20 14.07
C GLY A 17 -28.40 8.57 13.05
N THR A 18 -27.18 9.11 12.89
CA THR A 18 -25.95 8.37 12.53
C THR A 18 -26.01 7.39 11.36
N THR A 19 -26.25 7.86 10.16
CA THR A 19 -25.80 7.20 8.96
C THR A 19 -24.75 8.10 8.28
N VAL A 20 -23.48 7.65 8.28
CA VAL A 20 -22.42 8.32 7.53
C VAL A 20 -22.39 7.71 6.14
N GLU A 21 -22.65 8.50 5.13
CA GLU A 21 -22.47 8.08 3.74
C GLU A 21 -20.97 8.07 3.40
N LEU A 22 -20.47 6.92 2.95
CA LEU A 22 -19.08 6.81 2.50
C LEU A 22 -18.88 7.53 1.18
N SER A 23 -17.66 8.07 0.97
CA SER A 23 -17.32 8.71 -0.31
C SER A 23 -17.43 7.72 -1.48
N ARG A 24 -17.75 8.22 -2.69
CA ARG A 24 -17.81 7.39 -3.90
C ARG A 24 -16.52 6.61 -4.15
N ARG A 25 -15.36 7.19 -3.84
CA ARG A 25 -14.05 6.56 -3.98
C ARG A 25 -13.92 5.33 -3.09
N VAL A 26 -14.34 5.43 -1.83
CA VAL A 26 -14.33 4.28 -0.91
C VAL A 26 -15.33 3.21 -1.32
N GLN A 27 -16.49 3.61 -1.85
CA GLN A 27 -17.50 2.66 -2.35
C GLN A 27 -17.06 1.92 -3.62
N ALA A 28 -16.13 2.51 -4.41
CA ALA A 28 -15.62 1.90 -5.63
C ALA A 28 -14.59 0.78 -5.39
N ILE A 29 -13.97 0.72 -4.20
CA ILE A 29 -13.00 -0.32 -3.86
C ILE A 29 -13.70 -1.55 -3.25
N LYS A 30 -13.10 -2.72 -3.50
CA LYS A 30 -13.60 -3.99 -2.97
C LYS A 30 -12.93 -4.34 -1.64
N PRO A 31 -13.61 -5.10 -0.75
CA PRO A 31 -12.95 -5.68 0.42
C PRO A 31 -11.73 -6.50 0.02
N SER A 32 -10.65 -6.39 0.81
CA SER A 32 -9.40 -7.11 0.54
C SER A 32 -9.59 -8.63 0.58
N PRO A 33 -9.34 -9.37 -0.51
CA PRO A 33 -9.41 -10.83 -0.51
C PRO A 33 -8.44 -11.46 0.50
N THR A 34 -7.24 -10.88 0.65
CA THR A 34 -6.21 -11.35 1.60
C THR A 34 -6.71 -11.28 3.04
N LEU A 35 -7.35 -10.17 3.44
CA LEU A 35 -7.92 -10.04 4.78
C LEU A 35 -9.07 -11.02 5.01
N ALA A 36 -9.93 -11.24 4.01
CA ALA A 36 -11.03 -12.20 4.10
C ALA A 36 -10.53 -13.64 4.27
N VAL A 37 -9.51 -14.05 3.48
CA VAL A 37 -8.89 -15.38 3.60
C VAL A 37 -8.20 -15.56 4.95
N THR A 38 -7.45 -14.56 5.41
CA THR A 38 -6.77 -14.60 6.72
C THR A 38 -7.77 -14.70 7.87
N ALA A 39 -8.84 -13.91 7.84
CA ALA A 39 -9.91 -13.97 8.85
C ALA A 39 -10.61 -15.34 8.85
N ARG A 40 -10.86 -15.91 7.66
CA ARG A 40 -11.45 -17.25 7.54
C ARG A 40 -10.56 -18.33 8.10
N ALA A 41 -9.25 -18.28 7.80
CA ALA A 41 -8.27 -19.22 8.35
C ALA A 41 -8.19 -19.12 9.88
N ALA A 42 -8.16 -17.91 10.43
CA ALA A 42 -8.18 -17.70 11.89
C ALA A 42 -9.45 -18.24 12.55
N ALA A 43 -10.62 -18.00 11.96
CA ALA A 43 -11.88 -18.54 12.46
C ALA A 43 -11.90 -20.08 12.46
N LEU A 44 -11.38 -20.73 11.42
CA LEU A 44 -11.27 -22.18 11.36
C LEU A 44 -10.28 -22.76 12.38
N LYS A 45 -9.12 -22.11 12.57
CA LYS A 45 -8.16 -22.48 13.63
C LYS A 45 -8.79 -22.39 15.01
N ALA A 46 -9.59 -21.37 15.28
CA ALA A 46 -10.28 -21.20 16.56
C ALA A 46 -11.30 -22.33 16.87
N THR A 47 -11.77 -23.05 15.84
CA THR A 47 -12.61 -24.26 16.03
C THR A 47 -11.80 -25.55 16.23
N GLY A 48 -10.48 -25.47 16.41
CA GLY A 48 -9.60 -26.63 16.63
C GLY A 48 -9.16 -27.33 15.34
N ARG A 49 -9.44 -26.75 14.15
CA ARG A 49 -8.97 -27.32 12.89
C ARG A 49 -7.49 -27.03 12.67
N ASP A 50 -6.75 -28.01 12.19
CA ASP A 50 -5.38 -27.82 11.70
C ASP A 50 -5.42 -27.15 10.33
N ILE A 51 -5.10 -25.86 10.29
CA ILE A 51 -5.13 -25.03 9.09
C ILE A 51 -3.74 -24.44 8.83
N ILE A 52 -3.18 -24.74 7.66
CA ILE A 52 -1.99 -24.08 7.15
C ILE A 52 -2.41 -22.82 6.42
N GLY A 53 -2.01 -21.65 6.94
CA GLY A 53 -2.35 -20.34 6.34
C GLY A 53 -1.33 -19.93 5.30
N LEU A 54 -1.74 -19.84 4.02
CA LEU A 54 -0.93 -19.31 2.92
C LEU A 54 -1.50 -17.99 2.37
N GLY A 55 -2.39 -17.35 3.12
CA GLY A 55 -3.12 -16.16 2.66
C GLY A 55 -2.37 -14.84 2.83
N ALA A 56 -1.40 -14.76 3.73
CA ALA A 56 -0.59 -13.57 3.97
C ALA A 56 0.87 -13.86 3.66
N GLY A 57 1.52 -12.96 2.91
CA GLY A 57 2.96 -13.02 2.66
C GLY A 57 3.72 -12.29 3.78
N GLU A 58 3.92 -12.97 4.90
CA GLU A 58 4.66 -12.46 6.05
C GLU A 58 5.89 -13.34 6.28
N PRO A 59 7.10 -12.74 6.51
CA PRO A 59 8.26 -13.51 6.94
C PRO A 59 7.98 -14.26 8.24
N ASP A 60 8.42 -15.50 8.33
CA ASP A 60 8.29 -16.33 9.53
C ASP A 60 9.44 -16.11 10.55
N PHE A 61 10.36 -15.21 10.23
CA PHE A 61 11.42 -14.75 11.12
C PHE A 61 11.02 -13.47 11.85
N ASP A 62 11.35 -13.40 13.12
CA ASP A 62 11.27 -12.16 13.89
C ASP A 62 12.22 -11.09 13.36
N THR A 63 11.92 -9.83 13.69
CA THR A 63 12.87 -8.72 13.49
C THR A 63 14.21 -9.06 14.16
N PRO A 64 15.35 -8.91 13.48
CA PRO A 64 16.66 -9.19 14.03
C PRO A 64 16.90 -8.49 15.38
N GLN A 65 17.55 -9.19 16.33
CA GLN A 65 17.66 -8.71 17.71
C GLN A 65 18.30 -7.33 17.80
N HIS A 66 19.38 -7.06 17.06
CA HIS A 66 20.05 -5.76 17.07
C HIS A 66 19.15 -4.59 16.64
N ILE A 67 18.16 -4.85 15.77
CA ILE A 67 17.17 -3.83 15.35
C ILE A 67 16.16 -3.58 16.47
N LYS A 68 15.70 -4.66 17.14
CA LYS A 68 14.82 -4.55 18.31
C LYS A 68 15.51 -3.77 19.44
N ASP A 69 16.77 -4.09 19.72
CA ASP A 69 17.55 -3.42 20.77
C ASP A 69 17.76 -1.94 20.48
N ALA A 70 18.04 -1.58 19.22
CA ALA A 70 18.17 -0.18 18.80
C ALA A 70 16.85 0.59 18.97
N ALA A 71 15.70 -0.02 18.64
CA ALA A 71 14.40 0.60 18.84
C ALA A 71 14.09 0.81 20.33
N ILE A 72 14.35 -0.19 21.18
CA ILE A 72 14.17 -0.10 22.64
C ILE A 72 15.07 0.99 23.23
N ALA A 73 16.33 1.05 22.81
CA ALA A 73 17.27 2.07 23.26
C ALA A 73 16.80 3.49 22.88
N ALA A 74 16.29 3.67 21.67
CA ALA A 74 15.75 4.95 21.21
C ALA A 74 14.52 5.38 22.03
N ILE A 75 13.62 4.45 22.34
CA ILE A 75 12.46 4.73 23.20
C ILE A 75 12.92 5.16 24.61
N ASN A 76 13.83 4.40 25.21
CA ASN A 76 14.36 4.70 26.54
C ASN A 76 15.14 6.02 26.60
N ALA A 77 15.78 6.41 25.50
CA ALA A 77 16.44 7.71 25.35
C ALA A 77 15.47 8.87 25.12
N GLY A 78 14.16 8.62 25.09
CA GLY A 78 13.14 9.66 24.89
C GLY A 78 12.98 10.13 23.44
N PHE A 79 13.42 9.33 22.46
CA PHE A 79 13.20 9.62 21.04
C PHE A 79 11.73 9.33 20.64
N THR A 80 10.80 10.10 21.25
CA THR A 80 9.36 9.90 21.16
C THR A 80 8.61 11.18 20.79
N LYS A 81 9.31 12.17 20.24
CA LYS A 81 8.74 13.47 19.86
C LYS A 81 8.68 13.61 18.33
N TYR A 82 8.06 14.69 17.88
CA TYR A 82 7.98 15.02 16.45
C TYR A 82 9.37 15.09 15.80
N THR A 83 9.43 14.61 14.57
CA THR A 83 10.59 14.68 13.69
C THR A 83 10.24 15.50 12.45
N ALA A 84 11.23 15.71 11.56
CA ALA A 84 10.95 16.25 10.23
C ALA A 84 9.97 15.34 9.48
N VAL A 85 9.09 15.93 8.68
CA VAL A 85 8.02 15.23 7.94
C VAL A 85 8.59 14.20 6.97
N ASP A 86 9.73 14.48 6.39
CA ASP A 86 10.41 13.66 5.38
C ASP A 86 11.42 12.66 5.97
N GLY A 87 11.49 12.56 7.30
CA GLY A 87 12.37 11.65 8.03
C GLY A 87 13.53 12.35 8.71
N THR A 88 14.17 11.65 9.67
CA THR A 88 15.31 12.20 10.40
C THR A 88 16.56 12.30 9.51
N PRO A 89 17.43 13.29 9.71
CA PRO A 89 18.67 13.42 8.93
C PRO A 89 19.54 12.15 8.96
N SER A 90 19.65 11.51 10.13
CA SER A 90 20.45 10.29 10.29
C SER A 90 19.90 9.11 9.48
N LEU A 91 18.57 8.90 9.47
CA LEU A 91 17.95 7.86 8.68
C LEU A 91 18.08 8.13 7.18
N LYS A 92 17.87 9.38 6.75
CA LYS A 92 18.05 9.78 5.34
C LYS A 92 19.49 9.55 4.89
N ALA A 93 20.48 9.88 5.70
CA ALA A 93 21.89 9.62 5.39
C ALA A 93 22.18 8.11 5.26
N ALA A 94 21.61 7.28 6.16
CA ALA A 94 21.75 5.83 6.09
C ALA A 94 21.10 5.24 4.83
N ILE A 95 19.92 5.74 4.43
CA ILE A 95 19.22 5.34 3.20
C ILE A 95 20.08 5.70 1.97
N ILE A 96 20.62 6.91 1.91
CA ILE A 96 21.50 7.35 0.81
C ILE A 96 22.74 6.47 0.70
N ALA A 97 23.40 6.20 1.82
CA ALA A 97 24.55 5.31 1.85
C ALA A 97 24.21 3.89 1.38
N LYS A 98 23.03 3.37 1.77
CA LYS A 98 22.52 2.07 1.33
C LYS A 98 22.28 2.05 -0.18
N PHE A 99 21.60 3.05 -0.74
CA PHE A 99 21.36 3.14 -2.18
C PHE A 99 22.67 3.20 -2.98
N LYS A 100 23.65 3.95 -2.48
CA LYS A 100 24.97 4.01 -3.12
C LYS A 100 25.65 2.65 -3.09
N ARG A 101 25.72 2.01 -1.92
CA ARG A 101 26.43 0.75 -1.71
C ARG A 101 25.79 -0.40 -2.49
N ASP A 102 24.46 -0.55 -2.41
CA ASP A 102 23.76 -1.76 -2.88
C ASP A 102 23.23 -1.61 -4.30
N ASN A 103 22.94 -0.40 -4.75
CA ASN A 103 22.30 -0.14 -6.04
C ASN A 103 23.11 0.75 -6.99
N GLY A 104 24.23 1.34 -6.52
CA GLY A 104 25.04 2.28 -7.30
C GLY A 104 24.32 3.61 -7.60
N LEU A 105 23.28 3.95 -6.84
CA LEU A 105 22.48 5.15 -7.05
C LEU A 105 22.91 6.26 -6.09
N ASP A 106 23.04 7.48 -6.62
CA ASP A 106 23.37 8.66 -5.86
C ASP A 106 22.14 9.54 -5.64
N TYR A 107 21.81 9.80 -4.38
CA TYR A 107 20.71 10.67 -3.97
C TYR A 107 21.16 11.75 -3.01
N THR A 108 20.47 12.87 -3.01
CA THR A 108 20.60 13.93 -2.01
C THR A 108 19.53 13.80 -0.93
N PRO A 109 19.71 14.39 0.26
CA PRO A 109 18.67 14.35 1.31
C PRO A 109 17.30 14.89 0.88
N LYS A 110 17.26 15.83 -0.09
CA LYS A 110 15.99 16.37 -0.62
C LYS A 110 15.22 15.39 -1.51
N GLN A 111 15.86 14.32 -1.96
CA GLN A 111 15.25 13.28 -2.79
C GLN A 111 14.79 12.07 -1.97
N ILE A 112 14.90 12.11 -0.65
CA ILE A 112 14.50 11.04 0.25
C ILE A 112 13.29 11.48 1.08
N LEU A 113 12.24 10.70 1.01
CA LEU A 113 11.06 10.78 1.86
C LEU A 113 10.87 9.44 2.59
N VAL A 114 10.82 9.48 3.90
CA VAL A 114 10.57 8.31 4.74
C VAL A 114 9.08 8.19 5.02
N SER A 115 8.54 6.99 4.85
CA SER A 115 7.11 6.69 5.06
C SER A 115 6.93 5.48 5.99
N CYS A 116 5.73 5.31 6.54
CA CYS A 116 5.36 4.13 7.33
C CYS A 116 5.09 2.93 6.41
N GLY A 117 6.14 2.43 5.77
CA GLY A 117 6.10 1.31 4.83
C GLY A 117 5.80 1.73 3.38
N GLY A 118 6.10 0.81 2.44
CA GLY A 118 5.98 1.06 1.00
C GLY A 118 4.55 1.35 0.55
N LYS A 119 3.53 0.83 1.23
CA LYS A 119 2.13 1.13 0.94
C LYS A 119 1.83 2.62 1.09
N GLN A 120 2.30 3.24 2.17
CA GLN A 120 2.12 4.68 2.38
C GLN A 120 2.90 5.50 1.34
N SER A 121 4.12 5.09 0.99
CA SER A 121 4.90 5.77 -0.06
C SER A 121 4.15 5.78 -1.38
N PHE A 122 3.62 4.64 -1.79
CA PHE A 122 2.87 4.51 -3.04
C PHE A 122 1.55 5.29 -2.99
N PHE A 123 0.79 5.18 -1.90
CA PHE A 123 -0.44 5.94 -1.72
C PHE A 123 -0.20 7.45 -1.81
N ASN A 124 0.80 7.96 -1.09
CA ASN A 124 1.14 9.38 -1.11
C ASN A 124 1.58 9.85 -2.51
N LEU A 125 2.40 9.05 -3.21
CA LEU A 125 2.83 9.35 -4.58
C LEU A 125 1.63 9.46 -5.51
N VAL A 126 0.74 8.47 -5.48
CA VAL A 126 -0.46 8.45 -6.34
C VAL A 126 -1.38 9.65 -6.04
N GLN A 127 -1.59 9.98 -4.75
CA GLN A 127 -2.36 11.17 -4.37
C GLN A 127 -1.71 12.49 -4.84
N ALA A 128 -0.40 12.52 -4.98
CA ALA A 128 0.33 13.73 -5.38
C ALA A 128 0.37 13.95 -6.90
N VAL A 129 0.30 12.87 -7.70
CA VAL A 129 0.56 12.95 -9.16
C VAL A 129 -0.62 12.58 -10.04
N ILE A 130 -1.64 11.88 -9.53
CA ILE A 130 -2.78 11.40 -10.32
C ILE A 130 -3.97 12.35 -10.21
N ASN A 131 -4.52 12.73 -11.36
CA ASN A 131 -5.76 13.46 -11.49
C ASN A 131 -6.90 12.52 -11.91
N PRO A 132 -8.18 12.93 -11.75
CA PRO A 132 -9.31 12.15 -12.22
C PRO A 132 -9.19 11.79 -13.72
N GLY A 133 -9.22 10.49 -14.00
CA GLY A 133 -9.14 9.95 -15.37
C GLY A 133 -7.73 9.70 -15.90
N ASP A 134 -6.67 10.02 -15.14
CA ASP A 134 -5.32 9.58 -15.47
C ASP A 134 -5.21 8.06 -15.39
N GLU A 135 -4.38 7.48 -16.23
CA GLU A 135 -4.19 6.04 -16.34
C GLU A 135 -2.86 5.61 -15.71
N VAL A 136 -2.93 4.57 -14.87
CA VAL A 136 -1.75 3.95 -14.25
C VAL A 136 -1.60 2.53 -14.73
N ILE A 137 -0.50 2.23 -15.43
CA ILE A 137 -0.20 0.89 -15.93
C ILE A 137 0.29 0.02 -14.77
N ILE A 138 -0.35 -1.13 -14.59
CA ILE A 138 -0.04 -2.09 -13.52
C ILE A 138 0.21 -3.46 -14.14
N PRO A 139 1.47 -3.93 -14.18
CA PRO A 139 1.77 -5.29 -14.62
C PRO A 139 1.14 -6.33 -13.68
N ALA A 140 0.48 -7.34 -14.25
CA ALA A 140 -0.05 -8.49 -13.50
C ALA A 140 0.86 -9.72 -13.68
N PRO A 141 0.99 -10.57 -12.64
CA PRO A 141 0.36 -10.50 -11.33
C PRO A 141 0.90 -9.37 -10.46
N TYR A 142 0.03 -8.72 -9.71
CA TYR A 142 0.36 -7.55 -8.88
C TYR A 142 -0.13 -7.72 -7.44
N TRP A 143 0.41 -6.89 -6.55
CA TRP A 143 -0.11 -6.79 -5.20
C TRP A 143 -1.49 -6.11 -5.17
N VAL A 144 -2.43 -6.74 -4.49
CA VAL A 144 -3.87 -6.39 -4.48
C VAL A 144 -4.19 -4.91 -4.21
N SER A 145 -3.32 -4.19 -3.51
CA SER A 145 -3.56 -2.79 -3.17
C SER A 145 -3.29 -1.80 -4.29
N TYR A 146 -2.54 -2.17 -5.35
CA TYR A 146 -2.18 -1.21 -6.40
C TYR A 146 -3.39 -0.64 -7.14
N PRO A 147 -4.32 -1.46 -7.66
CA PRO A 147 -5.50 -0.92 -8.34
C PRO A 147 -6.37 -0.07 -7.42
N ASP A 148 -6.59 -0.52 -6.17
CA ASP A 148 -7.44 0.19 -5.22
C ASP A 148 -6.87 1.57 -4.85
N ILE A 149 -5.55 1.69 -4.69
CA ILE A 149 -4.89 2.97 -4.43
C ILE A 149 -5.08 3.94 -5.60
N VAL A 150 -4.99 3.44 -6.84
CA VAL A 150 -5.23 4.25 -8.05
C VAL A 150 -6.68 4.72 -8.10
N ILE A 151 -7.64 3.83 -7.84
CA ILE A 151 -9.08 4.15 -7.81
C ILE A 151 -9.38 5.19 -6.72
N LEU A 152 -8.73 5.09 -5.54
CA LEU A 152 -8.89 6.07 -4.46
C LEU A 152 -8.39 7.47 -4.82
N ALA A 153 -7.52 7.59 -5.82
CA ALA A 153 -7.08 8.87 -6.39
C ALA A 153 -7.90 9.31 -7.62
N ASP A 154 -9.05 8.67 -7.88
CA ASP A 154 -9.89 8.88 -9.06
C ASP A 154 -9.16 8.54 -10.39
N GLY A 155 -8.04 7.83 -10.34
CA GLY A 155 -7.32 7.32 -11.49
C GLY A 155 -7.91 6.02 -12.02
N LYS A 156 -7.49 5.62 -13.21
CA LYS A 156 -7.90 4.40 -13.89
C LYS A 156 -6.73 3.39 -13.92
N PRO A 157 -6.81 2.24 -13.24
CA PRO A 157 -5.82 1.19 -13.39
C PRO A 157 -5.92 0.54 -14.77
N VAL A 158 -4.78 0.43 -15.46
CA VAL A 158 -4.62 -0.27 -16.75
C VAL A 158 -3.78 -1.52 -16.50
N ILE A 159 -4.43 -2.67 -16.50
CA ILE A 159 -3.77 -3.94 -16.18
C ILE A 159 -3.13 -4.51 -17.45
N VAL A 160 -1.85 -4.86 -17.36
CA VAL A 160 -1.10 -5.55 -18.43
C VAL A 160 -0.67 -6.92 -17.92
N GLU A 161 -1.24 -7.96 -18.49
CA GLU A 161 -1.01 -9.33 -18.05
C GLU A 161 0.32 -9.88 -18.56
N ALA A 162 1.02 -10.63 -17.70
CA ALA A 162 2.20 -11.42 -18.02
C ALA A 162 2.08 -12.82 -17.40
N GLY A 163 1.93 -13.83 -18.25
CA GLY A 163 1.78 -15.21 -17.83
C GLY A 163 3.10 -15.87 -17.41
N ILE A 164 2.98 -17.13 -17.01
CA ILE A 164 4.14 -17.96 -16.60
C ILE A 164 5.14 -18.13 -17.74
N GLU A 165 4.68 -18.19 -18.97
CA GLU A 165 5.50 -18.29 -20.19
C GLU A 165 6.42 -17.09 -20.39
N GLN A 166 6.07 -15.93 -19.82
CA GLN A 166 6.87 -14.70 -19.82
C GLN A 166 7.66 -14.53 -18.52
N GLY A 167 7.65 -15.52 -17.61
CA GLY A 167 8.23 -15.40 -16.28
C GLY A 167 7.59 -14.28 -15.45
N PHE A 168 6.32 -14.01 -15.66
CA PHE A 168 5.53 -12.96 -14.99
C PHE A 168 6.08 -11.54 -15.19
N LYS A 169 6.73 -11.28 -16.32
CA LYS A 169 7.28 -9.96 -16.68
C LYS A 169 6.68 -9.49 -17.99
N ILE A 170 6.15 -8.28 -18.02
CA ILE A 170 5.68 -7.65 -19.26
C ILE A 170 6.88 -7.34 -20.17
N THR A 171 6.64 -7.38 -21.49
CA THR A 171 7.61 -6.95 -22.50
C THR A 171 7.56 -5.45 -22.74
N PRO A 172 8.63 -4.84 -23.31
CA PRO A 172 8.57 -3.44 -23.75
C PRO A 172 7.43 -3.16 -24.72
N ALA A 173 7.14 -4.09 -25.63
CA ALA A 173 6.04 -3.95 -26.59
C ALA A 173 4.66 -3.92 -25.91
N GLN A 174 4.45 -4.73 -24.87
CA GLN A 174 3.21 -4.69 -24.07
C GLN A 174 3.08 -3.37 -23.32
N LEU A 175 4.18 -2.85 -22.77
CA LEU A 175 4.18 -1.55 -22.10
C LEU A 175 3.85 -0.44 -23.09
N GLU A 176 4.51 -0.40 -24.24
CA GLU A 176 4.28 0.58 -25.31
C GLU A 176 2.82 0.58 -25.76
N ALA A 177 2.24 -0.60 -25.98
CA ALA A 177 0.84 -0.75 -26.39
C ALA A 177 -0.18 -0.27 -25.33
N ALA A 178 0.22 -0.23 -24.06
CA ALA A 178 -0.63 0.23 -22.97
C ALA A 178 -0.53 1.75 -22.71
N ILE A 179 0.48 2.42 -23.27
CA ILE A 179 0.67 3.86 -23.11
C ILE A 179 -0.36 4.64 -23.94
N THR A 180 -1.00 5.60 -23.30
CA THR A 180 -1.93 6.55 -23.92
C THR A 180 -1.56 7.98 -23.51
N PRO A 181 -2.17 9.01 -24.13
CA PRO A 181 -1.98 10.39 -23.66
C PRO A 181 -2.42 10.66 -22.22
N LYS A 182 -3.10 9.70 -21.58
CA LYS A 182 -3.55 9.79 -20.18
C LYS A 182 -2.67 8.99 -19.21
N THR A 183 -1.67 8.27 -19.71
CA THR A 183 -0.73 7.50 -18.87
C THR A 183 0.17 8.43 -18.07
#